data_cd03bc0679238de7c45363d7081fbf75
#
_entry.id   cd03bc0679238de7c45363d7081fbf75
#
_cell.length_a   1.000
_cell.length_b   1.000
_cell.length_c   1.000
_cell.angle_alpha   90.00
_cell.angle_beta   90.00
_cell.angle_gamma   90.00
#
_symmetry.space_group_name_H-M   'P 1'
#
loop_
_entity.id
_entity.type
_entity.pdbx_description
1 polymer ?
#
loop_
_entity_poly.entity_id
_entity_poly.type
_entity_poly.pdbx_seq_one_letter_code
_entity_poly.pdbx_strand_id
1 'polypeptide(L)'
;GIKPALLHDYKSVDLMFAVAEMREKKSAEEVEEMERAFRIGYEMHTTAMRMCRPGVVERQIAGAIEGVAKSRGQGVSFPSIVSQHGETLHNLNADGVLEEGRLLLCDAGGETVEGYCSDHTRTYPVSGRFTQKQKDIYNIVLAAHDHVARIVKPHMMYTEVHNAAYMTLAEGLVGLGLLKGSAADAVAAGAMTMLMPHGLGHGLGMD
;
A
#
# COMPACT_ATOMS: atom_id res chain seq x y z
N GLY A 1 -0.30 -34.70 6.23
CA GLY A 1 0.36 -33.41 6.43
C GLY A 1 1.46 -33.51 7.49
N ILE A 2 2.50 -32.72 7.36
CA ILE A 2 3.60 -32.62 8.33
C ILE A 2 3.06 -31.96 9.60
N LYS A 3 3.35 -32.53 10.79
CA LYS A 3 2.93 -31.91 12.05
C LYS A 3 3.63 -30.56 12.22
N PRO A 4 2.93 -29.48 12.66
CA PRO A 4 3.53 -28.14 12.81
C PRO A 4 4.81 -28.12 13.66
N ALA A 5 4.90 -28.93 14.70
CA ALA A 5 6.10 -29.05 15.53
C ALA A 5 7.35 -29.54 14.78
N LEU A 6 7.17 -30.31 13.69
CA LEU A 6 8.28 -30.81 12.88
C LEU A 6 8.73 -29.81 11.83
N LEU A 7 7.91 -28.80 11.48
CA LEU A 7 8.29 -27.77 10.50
C LEU A 7 9.48 -26.94 10.98
N HIS A 8 9.61 -26.75 12.29
CA HIS A 8 10.73 -26.01 12.87
C HIS A 8 12.09 -26.69 12.58
N ASP A 9 12.13 -28.03 12.55
CA ASP A 9 13.37 -28.80 12.38
C ASP A 9 13.80 -28.90 10.90
N TYR A 10 12.90 -28.56 9.97
CA TYR A 10 13.15 -28.64 8.52
C TYR A 10 13.34 -27.27 7.86
N LYS A 11 13.19 -26.15 8.59
CA LYS A 11 13.43 -24.84 8.02
C LYS A 11 14.94 -24.60 7.85
N SER A 12 15.31 -24.12 6.67
CA SER A 12 16.68 -23.69 6.39
C SER A 12 16.69 -22.16 6.24
N VAL A 13 17.36 -21.51 7.17
CA VAL A 13 17.57 -20.05 7.13
C VAL A 13 18.46 -19.68 5.95
N ASP A 14 19.46 -20.50 5.65
CA ASP A 14 20.35 -20.28 4.49
C ASP A 14 19.59 -20.34 3.16
N LEU A 15 18.65 -21.29 3.03
CA LEU A 15 17.78 -21.36 1.86
C LEU A 15 16.89 -20.12 1.74
N MET A 16 16.32 -19.64 2.85
CA MET A 16 15.51 -18.43 2.86
C MET A 16 16.31 -17.21 2.39
N PHE A 17 17.53 -17.04 2.86
CA PHE A 17 18.41 -15.95 2.41
C PHE A 17 18.79 -16.09 0.95
N ALA A 18 19.14 -17.29 0.49
CA ALA A 18 19.50 -17.53 -0.91
C ALA A 18 18.33 -17.21 -1.84
N VAL A 19 17.10 -17.62 -1.49
CA VAL A 19 15.90 -17.30 -2.28
C VAL A 19 15.62 -15.80 -2.27
N ALA A 20 15.73 -15.13 -1.10
CA ALA A 20 15.53 -13.70 -0.99
C ALA A 20 16.54 -12.92 -1.87
N GLU A 21 17.82 -13.30 -1.83
CA GLU A 21 18.87 -12.69 -2.65
C GLU A 21 18.60 -12.87 -4.16
N MET A 22 18.12 -14.04 -4.57
CA MET A 22 17.74 -14.28 -5.97
C MET A 22 16.55 -13.42 -6.42
N ARG A 23 15.59 -13.16 -5.52
CA ARG A 23 14.36 -12.39 -5.80
C ARG A 23 14.53 -10.88 -5.67
N GLU A 24 15.55 -10.43 -4.94
CA GLU A 24 15.78 -9.00 -4.70
C GLU A 24 16.11 -8.23 -5.97
N LYS A 25 16.94 -8.81 -6.84
CA LYS A 25 17.37 -8.21 -8.11
C LYS A 25 16.58 -8.83 -9.26
N LYS A 26 15.77 -8.02 -9.93
CA LYS A 26 14.94 -8.44 -11.04
C LYS A 26 15.70 -8.37 -12.35
N SER A 27 15.55 -9.36 -13.21
CA SER A 27 15.96 -9.32 -14.61
C SER A 27 15.07 -8.38 -15.43
N ALA A 28 15.43 -8.09 -16.67
CA ALA A 28 14.60 -7.27 -17.56
C ALA A 28 13.24 -7.94 -17.84
N GLU A 29 13.23 -9.25 -18.00
CA GLU A 29 12.02 -10.04 -18.25
C GLU A 29 11.11 -10.05 -17.02
N GLU A 30 11.67 -10.13 -15.82
CA GLU A 30 10.92 -10.03 -14.57
C GLU A 30 10.28 -8.64 -14.41
N VAL A 31 11.01 -7.57 -14.76
CA VAL A 31 10.46 -6.21 -14.75
C VAL A 31 9.30 -6.07 -15.74
N GLU A 32 9.41 -6.63 -16.95
CA GLU A 32 8.30 -6.64 -17.92
C GLU A 32 7.07 -7.37 -17.37
N GLU A 33 7.28 -8.48 -16.66
CA GLU A 33 6.18 -9.23 -16.04
C GLU A 33 5.56 -8.47 -14.87
N MET A 34 6.36 -7.80 -14.04
CA MET A 34 5.85 -6.89 -13.01
C MET A 34 5.03 -5.73 -13.61
N GLU A 35 5.44 -5.18 -14.75
CA GLU A 35 4.65 -4.16 -15.45
C GLU A 35 3.30 -4.69 -15.93
N ARG A 36 3.21 -5.98 -16.29
CA ARG A 36 1.91 -6.63 -16.58
C ARG A 36 1.05 -6.72 -15.35
N ALA A 37 1.62 -7.09 -14.19
CA ALA A 37 0.93 -7.08 -12.91
C ALA A 37 0.42 -5.66 -12.57
N PHE A 38 1.24 -4.63 -12.81
CA PHE A 38 0.84 -3.24 -12.59
C PHE A 38 -0.33 -2.80 -13.48
N ARG A 39 -0.43 -3.30 -14.71
CA ARG A 39 -1.61 -3.06 -15.56
C ARG A 39 -2.87 -3.68 -14.99
N ILE A 40 -2.78 -4.89 -14.42
CA ILE A 40 -3.90 -5.51 -13.70
C ILE A 40 -4.30 -4.62 -12.51
N GLY A 41 -3.35 -4.22 -11.67
CA GLY A 41 -3.59 -3.31 -10.55
C GLY A 41 -4.21 -1.97 -10.99
N TYR A 42 -3.74 -1.40 -12.09
CA TYR A 42 -4.32 -0.19 -12.67
C TYR A 42 -5.81 -0.37 -13.05
N GLU A 43 -6.17 -1.48 -13.70
CA GLU A 43 -7.55 -1.78 -14.04
C GLU A 43 -8.42 -1.98 -12.80
N MET A 44 -7.88 -2.65 -11.75
CA MET A 44 -8.55 -2.81 -10.46
C MET A 44 -8.85 -1.44 -9.83
N HIS A 45 -7.85 -0.60 -9.69
CA HIS A 45 -7.99 0.72 -9.06
C HIS A 45 -8.93 1.67 -9.85
N THR A 46 -8.81 1.69 -11.16
CA THR A 46 -9.73 2.50 -11.99
C THR A 46 -11.16 1.99 -11.93
N THR A 47 -11.37 0.69 -11.76
CA THR A 47 -12.70 0.11 -11.52
C THR A 47 -13.24 0.56 -10.16
N ALA A 48 -12.44 0.46 -9.10
CA ALA A 48 -12.81 0.94 -7.76
C ALA A 48 -13.18 2.43 -7.78
N MET A 49 -12.37 3.26 -8.41
CA MET A 49 -12.64 4.71 -8.53
C MET A 49 -13.96 5.01 -9.23
N ARG A 50 -14.30 4.29 -10.31
CA ARG A 50 -15.58 4.46 -11.03
C ARG A 50 -16.79 4.04 -10.21
N MET A 51 -16.62 3.08 -9.31
CA MET A 51 -17.69 2.57 -8.45
C MET A 51 -17.84 3.37 -7.15
N CYS A 52 -16.81 4.12 -6.74
CA CYS A 52 -16.80 4.85 -5.49
C CYS A 52 -17.80 6.01 -5.52
N ARG A 53 -18.92 5.82 -4.83
CA ARG A 53 -19.97 6.84 -4.63
C ARG A 53 -20.81 6.51 -3.40
N PRO A 54 -21.48 7.49 -2.79
CA PRO A 54 -22.35 7.26 -1.64
C PRO A 54 -23.40 6.17 -1.91
N GLY A 55 -23.65 5.33 -0.91
CA GLY A 55 -24.63 4.24 -0.96
C GLY A 55 -24.10 2.91 -1.53
N VAL A 56 -22.90 2.88 -2.12
CA VAL A 56 -22.27 1.62 -2.53
C VAL A 56 -21.70 0.92 -1.31
N VAL A 57 -21.82 -0.40 -1.24
CA VAL A 57 -21.22 -1.21 -0.17
C VAL A 57 -19.78 -1.57 -0.56
N GLU A 58 -18.85 -1.46 0.38
CA GLU A 58 -17.41 -1.72 0.17
C GLU A 58 -17.15 -3.06 -0.53
N ARG A 59 -17.85 -4.15 -0.13
CA ARG A 59 -17.72 -5.48 -0.77
C ARG A 59 -18.15 -5.53 -2.24
N GLN A 60 -19.00 -4.62 -2.69
CA GLN A 60 -19.37 -4.54 -4.11
C GLN A 60 -18.18 -4.07 -4.94
N ILE A 61 -17.40 -3.13 -4.39
CA ILE A 61 -16.16 -2.67 -5.01
C ILE A 61 -15.10 -3.77 -4.93
N ALA A 62 -14.90 -4.39 -3.75
CA ALA A 62 -13.96 -5.48 -3.57
C ALA A 62 -14.22 -6.61 -4.57
N GLY A 63 -15.45 -7.11 -4.65
CA GLY A 63 -15.81 -8.18 -5.59
C GLY A 63 -15.59 -7.80 -7.06
N ALA A 64 -15.85 -6.53 -7.42
CA ALA A 64 -15.63 -6.07 -8.79
C ALA A 64 -14.13 -6.02 -9.15
N ILE A 65 -13.28 -5.49 -8.27
CA ILE A 65 -11.83 -5.41 -8.53
C ILE A 65 -11.16 -6.79 -8.49
N GLU A 66 -11.60 -7.69 -7.61
CA GLU A 66 -11.14 -9.07 -7.57
C GLU A 66 -11.57 -9.85 -8.83
N GLY A 67 -12.75 -9.56 -9.36
CA GLY A 67 -13.19 -10.04 -10.66
C GLY A 67 -12.27 -9.60 -11.80
N VAL A 68 -11.79 -8.35 -11.78
CA VAL A 68 -10.78 -7.87 -12.73
C VAL A 68 -9.48 -8.67 -12.60
N ALA A 69 -8.94 -8.81 -11.38
CA ALA A 69 -7.72 -9.57 -11.12
C ALA A 69 -7.84 -11.01 -11.65
N LYS A 70 -8.96 -11.67 -11.36
CA LYS A 70 -9.20 -13.05 -11.79
C LYS A 70 -9.39 -13.21 -13.29
N SER A 71 -9.94 -12.19 -13.95
CA SER A 71 -10.14 -12.21 -15.41
C SER A 71 -8.87 -11.91 -16.21
N ARG A 72 -7.88 -11.26 -15.59
CA ARG A 72 -6.64 -10.82 -16.24
C ARG A 72 -5.41 -11.65 -15.87
N GLY A 73 -5.45 -12.37 -14.74
CA GLY A 73 -4.34 -13.15 -14.23
C GLY A 73 -4.78 -14.31 -13.35
N GLN A 74 -3.95 -14.69 -12.39
CA GLN A 74 -4.26 -15.76 -11.43
C GLN A 74 -5.30 -15.35 -10.38
N GLY A 75 -5.42 -14.06 -10.12
CA GLY A 75 -6.30 -13.50 -9.11
C GLY A 75 -5.66 -12.31 -8.42
N VAL A 76 -6.03 -12.13 -7.16
CA VAL A 76 -5.45 -11.06 -6.32
C VAL A 76 -4.09 -11.48 -5.77
N SER A 77 -3.17 -10.53 -5.64
CA SER A 77 -1.86 -10.75 -4.99
C SER A 77 -1.99 -10.95 -3.48
N PHE A 78 -3.00 -10.32 -2.88
CA PHE A 78 -3.35 -10.41 -1.46
C PHE A 78 -4.84 -10.08 -1.29
N PRO A 79 -5.46 -10.43 -0.14
CA PRO A 79 -6.85 -10.07 0.12
C PRO A 79 -7.07 -8.57 0.02
N SER A 80 -7.95 -8.12 -0.90
CA SER A 80 -8.18 -6.71 -1.17
C SER A 80 -8.74 -5.98 0.06
N ILE A 81 -8.20 -4.82 0.36
CA ILE A 81 -8.68 -3.92 1.42
C ILE A 81 -9.44 -2.77 0.76
N VAL A 82 -10.73 -2.68 1.04
CA VAL A 82 -11.60 -1.62 0.52
C VAL A 82 -12.41 -1.09 1.70
N SER A 83 -11.99 0.05 2.26
CA SER A 83 -12.60 0.55 3.48
C SER A 83 -12.62 2.08 3.56
N GLN A 84 -13.75 2.63 4.00
CA GLN A 84 -13.85 4.04 4.42
C GLN A 84 -13.33 4.28 5.86
N HIS A 85 -12.85 3.23 6.52
CA HIS A 85 -12.18 3.23 7.83
C HIS A 85 -10.70 2.89 7.65
N GLY A 86 -10.00 3.66 6.83
CA GLY A 86 -8.57 3.48 6.52
C GLY A 86 -7.65 3.58 7.74
N GLU A 87 -8.12 4.11 8.86
CA GLU A 87 -7.41 4.11 10.14
C GLU A 87 -7.29 2.71 10.76
N THR A 88 -8.10 1.76 10.32
CA THR A 88 -7.99 0.35 10.70
C THR A 88 -7.15 -0.39 9.68
N LEU A 89 -5.90 -0.68 10.06
CA LEU A 89 -4.96 -1.36 9.17
C LEU A 89 -5.41 -2.80 8.87
N HIS A 90 -5.18 -3.23 7.62
CA HIS A 90 -5.52 -4.56 7.11
C HIS A 90 -6.98 -4.96 7.38
N ASN A 91 -7.89 -4.00 7.30
CA ASN A 91 -9.32 -4.25 7.50
C ASN A 91 -9.91 -5.01 6.32
N LEU A 92 -10.06 -6.31 6.49
CA LEU A 92 -10.68 -7.20 5.48
C LEU A 92 -12.23 -7.20 5.56
N ASN A 93 -12.81 -6.50 6.54
CA ASN A 93 -14.26 -6.36 6.63
C ASN A 93 -14.72 -5.24 5.67
N ALA A 94 -15.41 -5.63 4.63
CA ALA A 94 -15.89 -4.73 3.57
C ALA A 94 -17.41 -4.55 3.62
N ASP A 95 -17.99 -4.41 4.81
CA ASP A 95 -19.44 -4.31 5.03
C ASP A 95 -19.97 -2.88 5.07
N GLY A 96 -19.09 -1.89 5.10
CA GLY A 96 -19.46 -0.48 5.19
C GLY A 96 -20.24 0.00 3.96
N VAL A 97 -21.28 0.78 4.20
CA VAL A 97 -21.96 1.56 3.13
C VAL A 97 -21.24 2.88 2.99
N LEU A 98 -20.76 3.20 1.81
CA LEU A 98 -19.98 4.42 1.56
C LEU A 98 -20.83 5.67 1.83
N GLU A 99 -20.28 6.58 2.62
CA GLU A 99 -20.93 7.80 3.06
C GLU A 99 -20.33 9.04 2.40
N GLU A 100 -21.17 10.02 2.09
CA GLU A 100 -20.71 11.31 1.60
C GLU A 100 -19.79 11.99 2.62
N GLY A 101 -18.73 12.63 2.12
CA GLY A 101 -17.74 13.30 2.96
C GLY A 101 -16.64 12.40 3.53
N ARG A 102 -16.76 11.07 3.37
CA ARG A 102 -15.71 10.11 3.72
C ARG A 102 -14.66 9.96 2.63
N LEU A 103 -13.53 9.39 3.01
CA LEU A 103 -12.52 8.87 2.08
C LEU A 103 -12.67 7.35 1.98
N LEU A 104 -12.39 6.79 0.83
CA LEU A 104 -12.23 5.36 0.62
C LEU A 104 -10.76 5.05 0.40
N LEU A 105 -10.19 4.20 1.24
CA LEU A 105 -8.91 3.56 1.02
C LEU A 105 -9.15 2.27 0.24
N CYS A 106 -8.44 2.11 -0.86
CA CYS A 106 -8.40 0.88 -1.64
C CYS A 106 -6.96 0.42 -1.74
N ASP A 107 -6.68 -0.75 -1.19
CA ASP A 107 -5.39 -1.41 -1.23
C ASP A 107 -5.58 -2.76 -1.92
N ALA A 108 -5.03 -2.88 -3.12
CA ALA A 108 -5.32 -4.01 -3.99
C ALA A 108 -4.23 -4.20 -5.04
N GLY A 109 -4.03 -5.45 -5.40
CA GLY A 109 -3.13 -5.86 -6.45
C GLY A 109 -3.57 -7.14 -7.13
N GLY A 110 -3.04 -7.37 -8.31
CA GLY A 110 -3.30 -8.57 -9.11
C GLY A 110 -2.02 -9.33 -9.41
N GLU A 111 -2.15 -10.64 -9.50
CA GLU A 111 -1.09 -11.58 -9.81
C GLU A 111 -1.19 -12.00 -11.28
N THR A 112 -0.07 -11.98 -12.00
CA THR A 112 0.02 -12.47 -13.38
C THR A 112 -0.02 -14.00 -13.43
N VAL A 113 -0.17 -14.55 -14.63
CA VAL A 113 -0.12 -16.02 -14.85
C VAL A 113 1.24 -16.61 -14.44
N GLU A 114 2.30 -15.81 -14.54
CA GLU A 114 3.67 -16.20 -14.18
C GLU A 114 3.96 -16.00 -12.67
N GLY A 115 2.99 -15.54 -11.88
CA GLY A 115 3.12 -15.40 -10.43
C GLY A 115 3.72 -14.07 -9.96
N TYR A 116 3.83 -13.06 -10.81
CA TYR A 116 4.29 -11.74 -10.41
C TYR A 116 3.15 -10.85 -9.94
N CYS A 117 3.38 -10.14 -8.85
CA CYS A 117 2.36 -9.40 -8.11
C CYS A 117 2.45 -7.90 -8.35
N SER A 118 1.32 -7.22 -8.30
CA SER A 118 1.23 -5.79 -8.05
C SER A 118 0.65 -5.52 -6.68
N ASP A 119 1.00 -4.38 -6.11
CA ASP A 119 0.56 -3.92 -4.81
C ASP A 119 0.48 -2.38 -4.82
N HIS A 120 -0.74 -1.86 -4.74
CA HIS A 120 -0.98 -0.42 -4.79
C HIS A 120 -2.06 -0.01 -3.81
N THR A 121 -1.79 1.01 -3.02
CA THR A 121 -2.81 1.68 -2.22
C THR A 121 -3.17 3.03 -2.82
N ARG A 122 -4.47 3.32 -2.90
CA ARG A 122 -4.98 4.64 -3.30
C ARG A 122 -6.14 5.03 -2.39
N THR A 123 -6.16 6.32 -2.03
CA THR A 123 -7.24 6.91 -1.21
C THR A 123 -7.91 8.03 -1.99
N TYR A 124 -9.24 8.02 -2.05
CA TYR A 124 -10.00 9.00 -2.80
C TYR A 124 -11.36 9.31 -2.13
N PRO A 125 -11.93 10.51 -2.39
CA PRO A 125 -13.17 10.92 -1.74
C PRO A 125 -14.37 10.19 -2.31
N VAL A 126 -15.24 9.70 -1.44
CA VAL A 126 -16.49 9.01 -1.81
C VAL A 126 -17.41 9.92 -2.63
N SER A 127 -17.43 11.21 -2.32
CA SER A 127 -18.22 12.22 -3.05
C SER A 127 -17.57 12.73 -4.35
N GLY A 128 -16.43 12.15 -4.77
CA GLY A 128 -15.69 12.53 -5.97
C GLY A 128 -14.90 13.85 -5.86
N ARG A 129 -14.98 14.54 -4.71
CA ARG A 129 -14.24 15.78 -4.43
C ARG A 129 -13.71 15.78 -3.00
N PHE A 130 -12.44 16.13 -2.85
CA PHE A 130 -11.84 16.34 -1.54
C PHE A 130 -12.38 17.62 -0.88
N THR A 131 -12.68 17.55 0.41
CA THR A 131 -12.78 18.77 1.23
C THR A 131 -11.39 19.39 1.38
N GLN A 132 -11.31 20.67 1.81
CA GLN A 132 -10.01 21.31 2.00
C GLN A 132 -9.14 20.57 3.02
N LYS A 133 -9.69 20.13 4.14
CA LYS A 133 -8.97 19.34 5.15
C LYS A 133 -8.41 18.03 4.60
N GLN A 134 -9.22 17.30 3.82
CA GLN A 134 -8.78 16.06 3.18
C GLN A 134 -7.65 16.33 2.17
N LYS A 135 -7.77 17.41 1.39
CA LYS A 135 -6.77 17.80 0.40
C LYS A 135 -5.43 18.19 1.06
N ASP A 136 -5.48 18.89 2.18
CA ASP A 136 -4.30 19.31 2.91
C ASP A 136 -3.51 18.08 3.39
N ILE A 137 -4.18 17.09 4.01
CA ILE A 137 -3.54 15.85 4.45
C ILE A 137 -3.09 15.01 3.26
N TYR A 138 -3.91 14.86 2.23
CA TYR A 138 -3.57 14.09 1.03
C TYR A 138 -2.30 14.64 0.37
N ASN A 139 -2.18 15.96 0.26
CA ASN A 139 -1.01 16.59 -0.34
C ASN A 139 0.27 16.38 0.49
N ILE A 140 0.18 16.30 1.81
CA ILE A 140 1.32 15.97 2.68
C ILE A 140 1.79 14.53 2.40
N VAL A 141 0.85 13.57 2.33
CA VAL A 141 1.18 12.18 2.03
C VAL A 141 1.75 12.03 0.61
N LEU A 142 1.16 12.72 -0.37
CA LEU A 142 1.67 12.75 -1.74
C LEU A 142 3.08 13.35 -1.81
N ALA A 143 3.33 14.44 -1.08
CA ALA A 143 4.66 15.04 -1.01
C ALA A 143 5.71 14.08 -0.43
N ALA A 144 5.36 13.30 0.60
CA ALA A 144 6.24 12.28 1.17
C ALA A 144 6.52 11.16 0.16
N HIS A 145 5.49 10.66 -0.52
CA HIS A 145 5.62 9.67 -1.59
C HIS A 145 6.56 10.16 -2.70
N ASP A 146 6.32 11.35 -3.23
CA ASP A 146 7.12 11.93 -4.31
C ASP A 146 8.55 12.25 -3.86
N HIS A 147 8.73 12.66 -2.59
CA HIS A 147 10.06 12.88 -2.02
C HIS A 147 10.87 11.60 -2.00
N VAL A 148 10.29 10.52 -1.46
CA VAL A 148 10.93 9.19 -1.41
C VAL A 148 11.30 8.69 -2.80
N ALA A 149 10.38 8.79 -3.76
CA ALA A 149 10.63 8.36 -5.15
C ALA A 149 11.82 9.11 -5.81
N ARG A 150 12.07 10.36 -5.39
CA ARG A 150 13.21 11.15 -5.91
C ARG A 150 14.53 10.84 -5.25
N ILE A 151 14.54 10.47 -3.97
CA ILE A 151 15.79 10.30 -3.21
C ILE A 151 16.31 8.87 -3.22
N VAL A 152 15.42 7.87 -3.40
CA VAL A 152 15.79 6.46 -3.35
C VAL A 152 16.80 6.12 -4.44
N LYS A 153 17.87 5.44 -4.03
CA LYS A 153 18.95 5.01 -4.92
C LYS A 153 19.62 3.75 -4.37
N PRO A 154 20.36 2.99 -5.20
CA PRO A 154 21.12 1.83 -4.74
C PRO A 154 21.99 2.15 -3.54
N HIS A 155 22.12 1.19 -2.64
CA HIS A 155 22.93 1.25 -1.41
C HIS A 155 22.44 2.21 -0.31
N MET A 156 21.26 2.82 -0.45
CA MET A 156 20.61 3.49 0.68
C MET A 156 20.07 2.47 1.66
N MET A 157 20.24 2.76 2.95
CA MET A 157 19.55 1.98 3.97
C MET A 157 18.06 2.30 3.95
N TYR A 158 17.20 1.26 3.99
CA TYR A 158 15.75 1.45 3.94
C TYR A 158 15.22 2.32 5.10
N THR A 159 15.89 2.29 6.25
CA THR A 159 15.59 3.17 7.40
C THR A 159 15.82 4.64 7.10
N GLU A 160 16.80 4.99 6.26
CA GLU A 160 17.05 6.38 5.84
C GLU A 160 15.89 6.86 4.95
N VAL A 161 15.43 6.01 4.04
CA VAL A 161 14.29 6.29 3.15
C VAL A 161 12.99 6.45 3.95
N HIS A 162 12.78 5.57 4.93
CA HIS A 162 11.63 5.62 5.83
C HIS A 162 11.62 6.92 6.68
N ASN A 163 12.77 7.28 7.25
CA ASN A 163 12.91 8.50 8.04
C ASN A 163 12.71 9.77 7.19
N ALA A 164 13.11 9.76 5.92
CA ALA A 164 12.84 10.87 5.01
C ALA A 164 11.34 11.06 4.76
N ALA A 165 10.58 9.97 4.64
CA ALA A 165 9.11 10.04 4.59
C ALA A 165 8.53 10.62 5.87
N TYR A 166 8.96 10.13 7.04
CA TYR A 166 8.54 10.64 8.35
C TYR A 166 8.83 12.14 8.49
N MET A 167 10.00 12.59 8.06
CA MET A 167 10.35 14.01 8.12
C MET A 167 9.40 14.86 7.28
N THR A 168 9.14 14.45 6.03
CA THR A 168 8.22 15.19 5.14
C THR A 168 6.79 15.22 5.70
N LEU A 169 6.31 14.10 6.26
CA LEU A 169 5.00 14.04 6.92
C LEU A 169 4.96 14.98 8.15
N ALA A 170 5.99 14.94 9.01
CA ALA A 170 6.07 15.77 10.20
C ALA A 170 6.10 17.26 9.87
N GLU A 171 6.90 17.69 8.89
CA GLU A 171 6.96 19.08 8.42
C GLU A 171 5.59 19.57 7.94
N GLY A 172 4.89 18.76 7.14
CA GLY A 172 3.55 19.08 6.67
C GLY A 172 2.53 19.22 7.82
N LEU A 173 2.57 18.30 8.78
CA LEU A 173 1.65 18.30 9.92
C LEU A 173 1.94 19.43 10.90
N VAL A 174 3.20 19.81 11.11
CA VAL A 174 3.59 21.01 11.87
C VAL A 174 3.08 22.26 11.15
N GLY A 175 3.23 22.32 9.82
CA GLY A 175 2.72 23.43 8.99
C GLY A 175 1.20 23.61 9.08
N LEU A 176 0.45 22.53 9.28
CA LEU A 176 -1.01 22.58 9.51
C LEU A 176 -1.37 22.81 10.99
N GLY A 177 -0.41 22.88 11.90
CA GLY A 177 -0.66 23.02 13.34
C GLY A 177 -1.21 21.76 14.02
N LEU A 178 -1.10 20.58 13.34
CA LEU A 178 -1.52 19.28 13.88
C LEU A 178 -0.45 18.63 14.76
N LEU A 179 0.81 19.00 14.55
CA LEU A 179 1.92 18.66 15.45
C LEU A 179 2.51 19.93 16.06
N LYS A 180 2.94 19.83 17.33
CA LYS A 180 3.61 20.92 18.05
C LYS A 180 5.12 20.69 18.08
N GLY A 181 5.89 21.77 18.11
CA GLY A 181 7.35 21.72 18.15
C GLY A 181 7.96 21.61 16.75
N SER A 182 9.20 21.12 16.66
CA SER A 182 9.87 20.91 15.38
C SER A 182 9.57 19.54 14.80
N ALA A 183 9.60 19.43 13.47
CA ALA A 183 9.45 18.15 12.79
C ALA A 183 10.56 17.16 13.19
N ALA A 184 11.79 17.66 13.36
CA ALA A 184 12.94 16.86 13.77
C ALA A 184 12.73 16.23 15.17
N ASP A 185 12.24 17.01 16.14
CA ASP A 185 11.96 16.52 17.49
C ASP A 185 10.82 15.48 17.47
N ALA A 186 9.79 15.72 16.67
CA ALA A 186 8.68 14.77 16.53
C ALA A 186 9.14 13.42 15.96
N VAL A 187 10.00 13.44 14.94
CA VAL A 187 10.59 12.21 14.36
C VAL A 187 11.51 11.53 15.37
N ALA A 188 12.41 12.27 16.02
CA ALA A 188 13.34 11.74 17.01
C ALA A 188 12.61 11.11 18.23
N ALA A 189 11.49 11.69 18.64
CA ALA A 189 10.65 11.17 19.71
C ALA A 189 9.76 9.98 19.29
N GLY A 190 9.79 9.56 18.01
CA GLY A 190 8.95 8.49 17.49
C GLY A 190 7.46 8.85 17.35
N ALA A 191 7.10 10.15 17.41
CA ALA A 191 5.70 10.57 17.34
C ALA A 191 5.02 10.18 16.01
N MET A 192 5.79 10.01 14.95
CA MET A 192 5.27 9.65 13.64
C MET A 192 4.71 8.22 13.60
N THR A 193 5.15 7.32 14.48
CA THR A 193 4.60 5.96 14.56
C THR A 193 3.13 5.91 14.99
N MET A 194 2.62 6.96 15.64
CA MET A 194 1.19 7.07 15.95
C MET A 194 0.34 7.42 14.72
N LEU A 195 0.94 8.07 13.72
CA LEU A 195 0.25 8.57 12.53
C LEU A 195 0.46 7.67 11.31
N MET A 196 1.61 7.01 11.24
CA MET A 196 1.95 5.98 10.25
C MET A 196 2.59 4.79 10.98
N PRO A 197 1.78 3.91 11.59
CA PRO A 197 2.27 2.80 12.42
C PRO A 197 2.76 1.58 11.61
N HIS A 198 2.91 1.71 10.31
CA HIS A 198 3.35 0.67 9.39
C HIS A 198 4.68 1.02 8.71
N GLY A 199 5.28 0.06 8.03
CA GLY A 199 6.46 0.29 7.19
C GLY A 199 6.14 1.16 5.98
N LEU A 200 7.18 1.77 5.41
CA LEU A 200 7.03 2.58 4.19
C LEU A 200 6.63 1.74 2.97
N GLY A 201 7.13 0.51 2.92
CA GLY A 201 6.88 -0.44 1.86
C GLY A 201 7.71 -1.70 2.06
N HIS A 202 7.76 -2.54 1.05
CA HIS A 202 8.46 -3.83 1.06
C HIS A 202 8.90 -4.21 -0.36
N GLY A 203 9.67 -5.29 -0.49
CA GLY A 203 9.99 -5.88 -1.78
C GLY A 203 8.73 -6.35 -2.51
N LEU A 204 8.79 -6.36 -3.83
CA LEU A 204 7.70 -6.79 -4.70
C LEU A 204 8.26 -7.69 -5.80
N GLY A 205 7.51 -8.68 -6.23
CA GLY A 205 7.92 -9.63 -7.27
C GLY A 205 6.96 -10.80 -7.37
N MET A 206 7.46 -12.00 -7.10
CA MET A 206 6.65 -13.25 -7.08
C MET A 206 5.90 -13.48 -5.77
N ASP A 207 6.04 -12.60 -4.82
CA ASP A 207 5.41 -12.66 -3.49
C ASP A 207 5.36 -11.26 -2.86
#